data_80b5b1c3eb8a0f9219d0a9dff54a7d24
#
_entry.id   80b5b1c3eb8a0f9219d0a9dff54a7d24
#
_cell.length_a   1.000
_cell.length_b   1.000
_cell.length_c   1.000
_cell.angle_alpha   90.00
_cell.angle_beta   90.00
_cell.angle_gamma   90.00
#
_symmetry.space_group_name_H-M   'P 1'
#
loop_
_entity.id
_entity.type
_entity.pdbx_description
1 polymer ?
#
loop_
_entity_poly.entity_id
_entity_poly.type
_entity_poly.pdbx_seq_one_letter_code
_entity_poly.pdbx_strand_id
1 'polypeptide(L)'
;MIAIAFLFRPITSKAIKTKNDETVVDAVLVGGGIMSATLGTYLNELQPDWNIRMYERLDAVAQESSNGFNNAGTGHSGFMEMNYTEEKDGKMDISKAVKVASQFEIAKQFWAYQVKQGVLETPSTFINPVPHIAFVWGDNVNFMEKRYAAMVQNPLFAGMKLSEDKAEIQQWAPLVMDGRDPQQKVAATRMDVGSDVNYGAITKQLINNLEKSPNFKLRTSTEVTGISKNDDHTWSVAFKDVKSGEVSHVKTRFVFIGAGGAAIKLLQMTGLPEAQQYAGFPVGGEFLVTDNPAVTAKHTAKVYGRADLGAPPMSVPHIDTRYIDGKKYVLFGPFATYSNKFLKHGSQLDLLASTNKNNVLPMAAIGLQNADLVQYLVSQVLMSDADRFNELKKYYPEANPKDWHLQQGGQRVQIIKKEPGKPAKLQFGTEIFASKDKSVTALLGASPGASTSPYIMLSLLEKAFPEQTKGEWNGKLHEIVRSYGKDLSTDPALLDQIRQYSSSTLGLNYTTPTNLVPAKKVEKAEAVAQ
;
A
#
# COMPACT_ATOMS: atom_id res chain seq x y z
N MET A 1 18.36 -3.45 33.92
CA MET A 1 19.30 -4.49 33.46
C MET A 1 18.74 -5.36 32.33
N ILE A 2 17.50 -5.83 32.37
CA ILE A 2 16.92 -6.68 31.30
C ILE A 2 16.87 -5.96 29.94
N ALA A 3 16.50 -4.67 29.90
CA ALA A 3 16.46 -3.88 28.65
C ALA A 3 17.85 -3.69 28.02
N ILE A 4 18.91 -3.56 28.84
CA ILE A 4 20.30 -3.40 28.36
C ILE A 4 20.81 -4.71 27.76
N ALA A 5 20.45 -5.87 28.31
CA ALA A 5 20.84 -7.17 27.77
C ALA A 5 20.21 -7.48 26.38
N PHE A 6 19.03 -6.92 26.08
CA PHE A 6 18.40 -7.04 24.75
C PHE A 6 19.14 -6.21 23.68
N LEU A 7 19.67 -5.03 24.02
CA LEU A 7 20.40 -4.15 23.10
C LEU A 7 21.70 -4.76 22.56
N PHE A 8 22.28 -5.72 23.28
CA PHE A 8 23.56 -6.35 22.92
C PHE A 8 23.41 -7.76 22.35
N ARG A 9 22.20 -8.30 22.29
CA ARG A 9 21.99 -9.60 21.61
C ARG A 9 22.12 -9.40 20.09
N PRO A 10 23.04 -10.14 19.43
CA PRO A 10 23.01 -10.18 17.98
C PRO A 10 21.67 -10.79 17.53
N ILE A 11 20.91 -10.06 16.71
CA ILE A 11 19.75 -10.61 16.00
C ILE A 11 20.31 -11.43 14.83
N THR A 12 20.95 -12.53 15.16
CA THR A 12 21.42 -13.52 14.19
C THR A 12 20.67 -14.82 14.46
N SER A 13 20.18 -15.45 13.43
CA SER A 13 19.74 -16.84 13.54
C SER A 13 20.94 -17.69 13.95
N LYS A 14 20.75 -18.68 14.83
CA LYS A 14 21.73 -19.74 14.98
C LYS A 14 21.94 -20.35 13.60
N ALA A 15 23.18 -20.31 13.09
CA ALA A 15 23.51 -20.92 11.81
C ALA A 15 23.03 -22.39 11.86
N ILE A 16 22.06 -22.72 11.04
CA ILE A 16 21.62 -24.10 10.85
C ILE A 16 22.58 -24.65 9.80
N LYS A 17 23.44 -25.57 10.20
CA LYS A 17 24.30 -26.29 9.25
C LYS A 17 23.40 -27.23 8.44
N THR A 18 23.10 -26.86 7.21
CA THR A 18 22.43 -27.74 6.24
C THR A 18 23.43 -28.80 5.73
N LYS A 19 22.96 -30.00 5.48
CA LYS A 19 23.75 -31.04 4.83
C LYS A 19 23.99 -30.64 3.35
N ASN A 20 25.17 -30.93 2.81
CA ASN A 20 25.51 -30.58 1.41
C ASN A 20 24.62 -31.26 0.35
N ASP A 21 23.88 -32.31 0.72
CA ASP A 21 23.03 -33.11 -0.18
C ASP A 21 21.56 -32.68 -0.19
N GLU A 22 21.20 -31.55 0.44
CA GLU A 22 19.82 -31.06 0.43
C GLU A 22 19.43 -30.46 -0.91
N THR A 23 18.22 -30.79 -1.39
CA THR A 23 17.64 -30.19 -2.59
C THR A 23 17.53 -28.68 -2.41
N VAL A 24 18.19 -27.92 -3.28
CA VAL A 24 18.14 -26.46 -3.29
C VAL A 24 16.92 -26.01 -4.09
N VAL A 25 16.01 -25.24 -3.46
CA VAL A 25 14.92 -24.58 -4.20
C VAL A 25 15.38 -23.24 -4.78
N ASP A 26 14.70 -22.76 -5.82
CA ASP A 26 15.12 -21.55 -6.53
C ASP A 26 14.74 -20.30 -5.75
N ALA A 27 13.53 -20.24 -5.17
CA ALA A 27 13.09 -19.10 -4.41
C ALA A 27 12.27 -19.48 -3.15
N VAL A 28 12.48 -18.71 -2.08
CA VAL A 28 11.64 -18.71 -0.88
C VAL A 28 10.97 -17.34 -0.74
N LEU A 29 9.64 -17.34 -0.63
CA LEU A 29 8.80 -16.17 -0.40
C LEU A 29 8.28 -16.22 1.04
N VAL A 30 8.63 -15.22 1.86
CA VAL A 30 8.23 -15.17 3.26
C VAL A 30 7.05 -14.23 3.45
N GLY A 31 5.93 -14.78 3.91
CA GLY A 31 4.63 -14.11 4.07
C GLY A 31 3.69 -14.34 2.89
N GLY A 32 2.41 -14.62 3.17
CA GLY A 32 1.34 -14.87 2.20
C GLY A 32 0.49 -13.63 1.88
N GLY A 33 1.13 -12.44 1.78
CA GLY A 33 0.47 -11.19 1.43
C GLY A 33 0.55 -10.88 -0.07
N ILE A 34 -0.09 -9.75 -0.46
CA ILE A 34 -0.20 -9.31 -1.87
C ILE A 34 1.17 -9.20 -2.57
N MET A 35 2.24 -8.83 -1.86
CA MET A 35 3.56 -8.68 -2.44
C MET A 35 4.16 -10.03 -2.84
N SER A 36 4.13 -11.00 -1.94
CA SER A 36 4.60 -12.36 -2.24
C SER A 36 3.74 -13.05 -3.29
N ALA A 37 2.42 -12.85 -3.26
CA ALA A 37 1.50 -13.36 -4.28
C ALA A 37 1.83 -12.79 -5.67
N THR A 38 2.04 -11.47 -5.75
CA THR A 38 2.39 -10.79 -7.01
C THR A 38 3.77 -11.23 -7.51
N LEU A 39 4.80 -11.28 -6.63
CA LEU A 39 6.14 -11.73 -7.03
C LEU A 39 6.14 -13.20 -7.45
N GLY A 40 5.45 -14.06 -6.69
CA GLY A 40 5.31 -15.47 -7.03
C GLY A 40 4.67 -15.67 -8.40
N THR A 41 3.65 -14.87 -8.73
CA THR A 41 3.02 -14.89 -10.05
C THR A 41 3.98 -14.45 -11.16
N TYR A 42 4.72 -13.36 -10.98
CA TYR A 42 5.75 -12.97 -11.94
C TYR A 42 6.80 -14.08 -12.12
N LEU A 43 7.33 -14.63 -11.03
CA LEU A 43 8.35 -15.67 -11.11
C LEU A 43 7.84 -16.94 -11.80
N ASN A 44 6.60 -17.36 -11.51
CA ASN A 44 6.00 -18.52 -12.17
C ASN A 44 5.76 -18.30 -13.68
N GLU A 45 5.47 -17.07 -14.09
CA GLU A 45 5.31 -16.69 -15.51
C GLU A 45 6.66 -16.59 -16.25
N LEU A 46 7.70 -16.10 -15.55
CA LEU A 46 9.03 -15.86 -16.12
C LEU A 46 9.91 -17.10 -16.08
N GLN A 47 9.74 -17.95 -15.08
CA GLN A 47 10.52 -19.16 -14.84
C GLN A 47 9.62 -20.29 -14.32
N PRO A 48 8.79 -20.90 -15.19
CA PRO A 48 7.81 -21.94 -14.78
C PRO A 48 8.44 -23.17 -14.14
N ASP A 49 9.72 -23.43 -14.42
CA ASP A 49 10.47 -24.57 -13.89
C ASP A 49 11.08 -24.31 -12.50
N TRP A 50 11.02 -23.09 -11.99
CA TRP A 50 11.58 -22.78 -10.69
C TRP A 50 10.78 -23.41 -9.56
N ASN A 51 11.49 -24.05 -8.64
CA ASN A 51 10.92 -24.54 -7.38
C ASN A 51 10.75 -23.39 -6.38
N ILE A 52 9.51 -22.97 -6.16
CA ILE A 52 9.17 -21.86 -5.28
C ILE A 52 8.52 -22.38 -4.01
N ARG A 53 8.92 -21.88 -2.85
CA ARG A 53 8.30 -22.16 -1.56
C ARG A 53 7.78 -20.88 -0.93
N MET A 54 6.54 -20.89 -0.45
CA MET A 54 5.94 -19.78 0.29
C MET A 54 5.59 -20.24 1.71
N TYR A 55 5.97 -19.43 2.68
CA TYR A 55 5.70 -19.69 4.11
C TYR A 55 4.86 -18.56 4.68
N GLU A 56 3.70 -18.91 5.24
CA GLU A 56 2.78 -17.99 5.92
C GLU A 56 2.59 -18.43 7.37
N ARG A 57 2.79 -17.50 8.31
CA ARG A 57 2.71 -17.76 9.76
C ARG A 57 1.28 -18.07 10.23
N LEU A 58 0.29 -17.39 9.64
CA LEU A 58 -1.12 -17.59 9.97
C LEU A 58 -1.67 -18.83 9.26
N ASP A 59 -2.85 -19.26 9.65
CA ASP A 59 -3.52 -20.44 9.11
C ASP A 59 -4.07 -20.25 7.69
N ALA A 60 -4.14 -18.99 7.22
CA ALA A 60 -4.51 -18.65 5.85
C ALA A 60 -3.72 -17.44 5.35
N VAL A 61 -3.68 -17.27 4.02
CA VAL A 61 -3.07 -16.12 3.35
C VAL A 61 -3.95 -14.87 3.44
N ALA A 62 -3.36 -13.69 3.22
CA ALA A 62 -4.06 -12.40 3.17
C ALA A 62 -4.77 -11.98 4.48
N GLN A 63 -4.32 -12.42 5.64
CA GLN A 63 -4.98 -12.08 6.92
C GLN A 63 -4.42 -10.81 7.58
N GLU A 64 -3.24 -10.36 7.23
CA GLU A 64 -2.63 -9.12 7.72
C GLU A 64 -3.03 -7.90 6.84
N SER A 65 -2.09 -7.05 6.44
CA SER A 65 -2.36 -5.81 5.71
C SER A 65 -3.14 -5.99 4.40
N SER A 66 -3.08 -7.15 3.77
CA SER A 66 -3.81 -7.46 2.53
C SER A 66 -5.31 -7.76 2.76
N ASN A 67 -5.74 -8.08 3.99
CA ASN A 67 -7.14 -8.35 4.28
C ASN A 67 -8.02 -7.14 3.94
N GLY A 68 -9.23 -7.39 3.41
CA GLY A 68 -10.16 -6.34 2.94
C GLY A 68 -10.52 -5.30 4.02
N PHE A 69 -10.59 -5.68 5.29
CA PHE A 69 -10.85 -4.78 6.42
C PHE A 69 -9.60 -4.14 7.02
N ASN A 70 -8.41 -4.55 6.62
CA ASN A 70 -7.16 -4.02 7.16
C ASN A 70 -6.59 -2.85 6.34
N ASN A 71 -7.29 -2.40 5.30
CA ASN A 71 -6.92 -1.29 4.43
C ASN A 71 -8.17 -0.61 3.85
N ALA A 72 -8.00 0.58 3.27
CA ALA A 72 -9.08 1.34 2.66
C ALA A 72 -9.49 0.83 1.26
N GLY A 73 -8.79 -0.13 0.68
CA GLY A 73 -9.06 -0.66 -0.66
C GLY A 73 -9.01 0.37 -1.78
N THR A 74 -8.24 1.41 -1.60
CA THR A 74 -8.14 2.46 -2.60
C THR A 74 -7.24 2.04 -3.74
N GLY A 75 -7.75 2.09 -4.97
CA GLY A 75 -6.95 2.06 -6.18
C GLY A 75 -6.21 3.39 -6.33
N HIS A 76 -5.07 3.54 -5.63
CA HIS A 76 -4.35 4.82 -5.52
C HIS A 76 -3.88 5.32 -6.88
N SER A 77 -4.67 6.23 -7.46
CA SER A 77 -4.41 6.86 -8.76
C SER A 77 -3.97 8.32 -8.64
N GLY A 78 -3.71 8.80 -7.41
CA GLY A 78 -3.32 10.19 -7.16
C GLY A 78 -4.45 11.20 -7.38
N PHE A 79 -5.70 10.77 -7.57
CA PHE A 79 -6.82 11.65 -7.92
C PHE A 79 -7.29 12.50 -6.75
N MET A 80 -7.39 11.92 -5.56
CA MET A 80 -8.01 12.54 -4.39
C MET A 80 -7.05 12.76 -3.21
N GLU A 81 -5.87 12.14 -3.21
CA GLU A 81 -4.91 12.25 -2.13
C GLU A 81 -4.18 13.60 -2.18
N MET A 82 -4.70 14.58 -1.43
CA MET A 82 -4.19 15.96 -1.45
C MET A 82 -2.77 16.10 -0.91
N ASN A 83 -2.31 15.16 -0.09
CA ASN A 83 -0.92 15.07 0.38
C ASN A 83 0.09 14.59 -0.69
N TYR A 84 -0.39 14.28 -1.90
CA TYR A 84 0.47 14.01 -3.07
C TYR A 84 0.72 15.27 -3.90
N THR A 85 0.13 16.38 -3.49
CA THR A 85 0.30 17.69 -4.13
C THR A 85 0.65 18.70 -3.06
N GLU A 86 1.77 19.38 -3.23
CA GLU A 86 2.28 20.37 -2.28
C GLU A 86 2.46 21.71 -2.99
N GLU A 87 2.04 22.81 -2.34
CA GLU A 87 2.34 24.15 -2.83
C GLU A 87 3.76 24.53 -2.39
N LYS A 88 4.66 24.78 -3.36
CA LYS A 88 6.05 25.18 -3.16
C LYS A 88 6.31 26.44 -3.99
N ASP A 89 6.73 27.51 -3.37
CA ASP A 89 7.06 28.78 -4.04
C ASP A 89 5.93 29.28 -4.96
N GLY A 90 4.69 29.16 -4.49
CA GLY A 90 3.49 29.59 -5.23
C GLY A 90 3.08 28.66 -6.38
N LYS A 91 3.76 27.53 -6.56
CA LYS A 91 3.42 26.52 -7.58
C LYS A 91 3.00 25.22 -6.94
N MET A 92 2.03 24.55 -7.56
CA MET A 92 1.58 23.23 -7.12
C MET A 92 2.49 22.13 -7.70
N ASP A 93 3.20 21.42 -6.83
CA ASP A 93 3.99 20.24 -7.21
C ASP A 93 3.09 19.00 -7.22
N ILE A 94 2.85 18.45 -8.42
CA ILE A 94 2.03 17.23 -8.63
C ILE A 94 2.86 15.97 -8.90
N SER A 95 4.18 16.04 -8.82
CA SER A 95 5.10 14.96 -9.20
C SER A 95 4.82 13.63 -8.48
N LYS A 96 4.47 13.71 -7.20
CA LYS A 96 4.11 12.53 -6.41
C LYS A 96 2.78 11.92 -6.86
N ALA A 97 1.78 12.74 -7.19
CA ALA A 97 0.50 12.27 -7.72
C ALA A 97 0.69 11.57 -9.08
N VAL A 98 1.47 12.18 -9.99
CA VAL A 98 1.85 11.60 -11.29
C VAL A 98 2.55 10.26 -11.13
N LYS A 99 3.54 10.18 -10.23
CA LYS A 99 4.27 8.94 -9.95
C LYS A 99 3.34 7.81 -9.48
N VAL A 100 2.47 8.09 -8.52
CA VAL A 100 1.56 7.07 -7.97
C VAL A 100 0.51 6.66 -9.01
N ALA A 101 -0.01 7.60 -9.79
CA ALA A 101 -0.93 7.32 -10.89
C ALA A 101 -0.29 6.38 -11.94
N SER A 102 0.93 6.69 -12.39
CA SER A 102 1.67 5.83 -13.35
C SER A 102 1.88 4.41 -12.81
N GLN A 103 2.23 4.28 -11.52
CA GLN A 103 2.40 2.97 -10.87
C GLN A 103 1.09 2.17 -10.81
N PHE A 104 -0.04 2.84 -10.61
CA PHE A 104 -1.35 2.18 -10.60
C PHE A 104 -1.79 1.77 -12.01
N GLU A 105 -1.45 2.54 -13.05
CA GLU A 105 -1.68 2.10 -14.44
C GLU A 105 -0.94 0.80 -14.76
N ILE A 106 0.28 0.60 -14.23
CA ILE A 106 1.02 -0.67 -14.33
C ILE A 106 0.29 -1.80 -13.59
N ALA A 107 -0.23 -1.51 -12.39
CA ALA A 107 -0.99 -2.51 -11.62
C ALA A 107 -2.25 -2.98 -12.36
N LYS A 108 -3.00 -2.07 -12.97
CA LYS A 108 -4.18 -2.41 -13.79
C LYS A 108 -3.81 -3.29 -15.00
N GLN A 109 -2.67 -3.03 -15.66
CA GLN A 109 -2.20 -3.86 -16.76
C GLN A 109 -1.90 -5.28 -16.31
N PHE A 110 -1.16 -5.43 -15.20
CA PHE A 110 -0.87 -6.74 -14.62
C PHE A 110 -2.16 -7.50 -14.30
N TRP A 111 -3.11 -6.88 -13.58
CA TRP A 111 -4.37 -7.54 -13.24
C TRP A 111 -5.20 -7.88 -14.49
N ALA A 112 -5.26 -6.99 -15.47
CA ALA A 112 -5.95 -7.25 -16.73
C ALA A 112 -5.32 -8.42 -17.51
N TYR A 113 -3.99 -8.52 -17.51
CA TYR A 113 -3.29 -9.67 -18.07
C TYR A 113 -3.68 -10.95 -17.32
N GLN A 114 -3.64 -10.96 -15.99
CA GLN A 114 -3.99 -12.12 -15.18
C GLN A 114 -5.47 -12.55 -15.33
N VAL A 115 -6.38 -11.61 -15.51
CA VAL A 115 -7.79 -11.94 -15.86
C VAL A 115 -7.85 -12.66 -17.21
N LYS A 116 -7.12 -12.17 -18.23
CA LYS A 116 -7.11 -12.81 -19.56
C LYS A 116 -6.47 -14.20 -19.56
N GLN A 117 -5.53 -14.45 -18.65
CA GLN A 117 -4.94 -15.78 -18.46
C GLN A 117 -5.82 -16.71 -17.61
N GLY A 118 -6.95 -16.25 -17.06
CA GLY A 118 -7.80 -17.02 -16.15
C GLY A 118 -7.17 -17.26 -14.77
N VAL A 119 -6.16 -16.48 -14.40
CA VAL A 119 -5.52 -16.49 -13.08
C VAL A 119 -6.35 -15.72 -12.07
N LEU A 120 -6.79 -14.52 -12.43
CA LEU A 120 -7.79 -13.76 -11.69
C LEU A 120 -9.17 -14.03 -12.27
N GLU A 121 -10.13 -14.15 -11.37
CA GLU A 121 -11.54 -14.41 -11.69
C GLU A 121 -12.24 -13.17 -12.25
N THR A 122 -13.59 -13.18 -12.25
CA THR A 122 -14.42 -12.04 -12.65
C THR A 122 -14.00 -10.78 -11.89
N PRO A 123 -13.68 -9.68 -12.58
CA PRO A 123 -13.11 -8.47 -11.96
C PRO A 123 -13.90 -7.92 -10.78
N SER A 124 -15.24 -7.97 -10.81
CA SER A 124 -16.09 -7.49 -9.71
C SER A 124 -15.84 -8.19 -8.36
N THR A 125 -15.16 -9.34 -8.33
CA THR A 125 -14.77 -10.03 -7.09
C THR A 125 -13.62 -9.32 -6.38
N PHE A 126 -12.83 -8.50 -7.08
CA PHE A 126 -11.64 -7.87 -6.51
C PHE A 126 -11.44 -6.39 -6.86
N ILE A 127 -12.04 -5.88 -7.95
CA ILE A 127 -11.95 -4.46 -8.34
C ILE A 127 -13.30 -3.97 -8.87
N ASN A 128 -13.72 -2.79 -8.39
CA ASN A 128 -15.01 -2.21 -8.75
C ASN A 128 -14.82 -0.73 -9.10
N PRO A 129 -15.55 -0.21 -10.13
CA PRO A 129 -15.54 1.20 -10.45
C PRO A 129 -16.20 1.98 -9.29
N VAL A 130 -15.43 2.87 -8.68
CA VAL A 130 -15.89 3.77 -7.61
C VAL A 130 -15.26 5.13 -7.84
N PRO A 131 -16.04 6.19 -8.09
CA PRO A 131 -15.51 7.53 -8.28
C PRO A 131 -14.65 7.98 -7.09
N HIS A 132 -13.56 8.68 -7.40
CA HIS A 132 -12.68 9.30 -6.42
C HIS A 132 -12.96 10.79 -6.33
N ILE A 133 -13.18 11.27 -5.13
CA ILE A 133 -13.54 12.68 -4.85
C ILE A 133 -12.56 13.22 -3.79
N ALA A 134 -11.91 14.35 -4.09
CA ALA A 134 -11.30 15.18 -3.05
C ALA A 134 -12.32 16.23 -2.64
N PHE A 135 -12.54 16.41 -1.33
CA PHE A 135 -13.52 17.33 -0.78
C PHE A 135 -12.90 18.21 0.30
N VAL A 136 -13.16 19.51 0.21
CA VAL A 136 -12.68 20.50 1.16
C VAL A 136 -13.76 21.52 1.49
N TRP A 137 -13.54 22.26 2.58
CA TRP A 137 -14.39 23.38 3.00
C TRP A 137 -13.56 24.53 3.57
N GLY A 138 -14.18 25.71 3.68
CA GLY A 138 -13.57 26.90 4.24
C GLY A 138 -12.34 27.36 3.46
N ASP A 139 -11.27 27.68 4.16
CA ASP A 139 -10.03 28.24 3.57
C ASP A 139 -9.30 27.27 2.63
N ASN A 140 -9.64 25.98 2.67
CA ASN A 140 -9.03 24.99 1.79
C ASN A 140 -9.58 25.01 0.35
N VAL A 141 -10.63 25.77 0.06
CA VAL A 141 -11.21 25.90 -1.29
C VAL A 141 -10.17 26.41 -2.28
N ASN A 142 -9.45 27.49 -1.97
CA ASN A 142 -8.40 28.04 -2.83
C ASN A 142 -7.26 27.02 -3.12
N PHE A 143 -6.88 26.20 -2.13
CA PHE A 143 -5.92 25.13 -2.38
C PHE A 143 -6.46 24.11 -3.39
N MET A 144 -7.75 23.75 -3.33
CA MET A 144 -8.37 22.81 -4.25
C MET A 144 -8.37 23.33 -5.69
N GLU A 145 -8.68 24.61 -5.88
CA GLU A 145 -8.65 25.26 -7.20
C GLU A 145 -7.25 25.23 -7.83
N LYS A 146 -6.23 25.64 -7.07
CA LYS A 146 -4.82 25.60 -7.52
C LYS A 146 -4.38 24.17 -7.85
N ARG A 147 -4.77 23.21 -7.01
CA ARG A 147 -4.48 21.79 -7.24
C ARG A 147 -5.12 21.29 -8.53
N TYR A 148 -6.40 21.56 -8.72
CA TYR A 148 -7.13 21.20 -9.94
C TYR A 148 -6.46 21.78 -11.19
N ALA A 149 -6.16 23.09 -11.18
CA ALA A 149 -5.53 23.78 -12.30
C ALA A 149 -4.20 23.12 -12.72
N ALA A 150 -3.39 22.69 -11.76
CA ALA A 150 -2.13 22.00 -12.04
C ALA A 150 -2.35 20.57 -12.55
N MET A 151 -3.27 19.81 -11.95
CA MET A 151 -3.47 18.38 -12.27
C MET A 151 -4.04 18.17 -13.66
N VAL A 152 -5.03 18.97 -14.09
CA VAL A 152 -5.72 18.77 -15.38
C VAL A 152 -4.83 19.00 -16.60
N GLN A 153 -3.61 19.52 -16.42
CA GLN A 153 -2.61 19.67 -17.47
C GLN A 153 -1.87 18.34 -17.78
N ASN A 154 -1.99 17.35 -16.90
CA ASN A 154 -1.33 16.06 -17.12
C ASN A 154 -2.34 15.01 -17.62
N PRO A 155 -2.00 14.23 -18.67
CA PRO A 155 -2.91 13.24 -19.27
C PRO A 155 -3.43 12.19 -18.27
N LEU A 156 -2.69 11.86 -17.22
CA LEU A 156 -3.13 10.93 -16.18
C LEU A 156 -4.38 11.40 -15.44
N PHE A 157 -4.63 12.72 -15.38
CA PHE A 157 -5.76 13.32 -14.68
C PHE A 157 -6.81 13.92 -15.64
N ALA A 158 -6.75 13.59 -16.93
CA ALA A 158 -7.76 13.99 -17.90
C ALA A 158 -9.16 13.54 -17.48
N GLY A 159 -10.15 14.43 -17.64
CA GLY A 159 -11.52 14.17 -17.20
C GLY A 159 -11.81 14.50 -15.73
N MET A 160 -10.84 15.01 -14.98
CA MET A 160 -11.10 15.55 -13.65
C MET A 160 -12.05 16.74 -13.73
N LYS A 161 -13.04 16.76 -12.84
CA LYS A 161 -14.01 17.85 -12.70
C LYS A 161 -13.74 18.60 -11.39
N LEU A 162 -13.97 19.90 -11.37
CA LEU A 162 -14.00 20.74 -10.17
C LEU A 162 -15.40 21.32 -10.04
N SER A 163 -15.95 21.34 -8.85
CA SER A 163 -17.20 22.04 -8.54
C SER A 163 -17.16 22.69 -7.16
N GLU A 164 -17.77 23.88 -7.09
CA GLU A 164 -18.11 24.59 -5.85
C GLU A 164 -19.65 24.66 -5.70
N ASP A 165 -20.39 24.21 -6.72
CA ASP A 165 -21.84 24.11 -6.68
C ASP A 165 -22.26 22.97 -5.73
N LYS A 166 -22.92 23.37 -4.65
CA LYS A 166 -23.43 22.45 -3.62
C LYS A 166 -24.42 21.44 -4.17
N ALA A 167 -25.26 21.82 -5.14
CA ALA A 167 -26.22 20.91 -5.73
C ALA A 167 -25.52 19.83 -6.58
N GLU A 168 -24.46 20.19 -7.30
CA GLU A 168 -23.66 19.23 -8.04
C GLU A 168 -22.87 18.32 -7.10
N ILE A 169 -22.22 18.88 -6.06
CA ILE A 169 -21.49 18.09 -5.05
C ILE A 169 -22.43 17.13 -4.29
N GLN A 170 -23.69 17.57 -4.01
CA GLN A 170 -24.73 16.73 -3.43
C GLN A 170 -25.04 15.50 -4.30
N GLN A 171 -25.06 15.65 -5.63
CA GLN A 171 -25.25 14.51 -6.55
C GLN A 171 -24.04 13.57 -6.55
N TRP A 172 -22.83 14.11 -6.36
CA TRP A 172 -21.60 13.32 -6.34
C TRP A 172 -21.40 12.53 -5.06
N ALA A 173 -21.74 13.13 -3.91
CA ALA A 173 -21.51 12.60 -2.57
C ALA A 173 -22.63 13.03 -1.60
N PRO A 174 -23.82 12.42 -1.69
CA PRO A 174 -24.99 12.84 -0.89
C PRO A 174 -24.70 12.89 0.61
N LEU A 175 -24.05 11.86 1.19
CA LEU A 175 -23.78 11.82 2.63
C LEU A 175 -22.93 13.00 3.11
N VAL A 176 -22.03 13.49 2.25
CA VAL A 176 -21.12 14.59 2.60
C VAL A 176 -21.84 15.92 2.65
N MET A 177 -22.92 16.06 1.90
CA MET A 177 -23.69 17.30 1.78
C MET A 177 -24.98 17.30 2.59
N ASP A 178 -25.58 16.14 2.88
CA ASP A 178 -26.80 16.02 3.69
C ASP A 178 -26.60 16.66 5.08
N GLY A 179 -27.42 17.67 5.43
CA GLY A 179 -27.34 18.40 6.70
C GLY A 179 -26.16 19.38 6.84
N ARG A 180 -25.40 19.63 5.78
CA ARG A 180 -24.28 20.58 5.79
C ARG A 180 -24.77 22.04 5.79
N ASP A 181 -24.09 22.89 6.59
CA ASP A 181 -24.38 24.32 6.67
C ASP A 181 -24.44 24.96 5.28
N PRO A 182 -25.57 25.59 4.90
CA PRO A 182 -25.71 26.26 3.62
C PRO A 182 -24.75 27.41 3.40
N GLN A 183 -24.19 28.00 4.46
CA GLN A 183 -23.23 29.12 4.36
C GLN A 183 -21.77 28.64 4.26
N GLN A 184 -21.49 27.37 4.54
CA GLN A 184 -20.13 26.85 4.46
C GLN A 184 -19.64 26.81 3.00
N LYS A 185 -18.53 27.46 2.71
CA LYS A 185 -17.86 27.32 1.41
C LYS A 185 -17.35 25.89 1.25
N VAL A 186 -17.54 25.28 0.10
CA VAL A 186 -17.08 23.92 -0.23
C VAL A 186 -16.53 23.87 -1.63
N ALA A 187 -15.60 22.94 -1.86
CA ALA A 187 -15.15 22.57 -3.20
C ALA A 187 -14.84 21.07 -3.26
N ALA A 188 -15.09 20.46 -4.41
CA ALA A 188 -14.76 19.08 -4.66
C ALA A 188 -14.15 18.89 -6.05
N THR A 189 -13.17 17.99 -6.16
CA THR A 189 -12.79 17.42 -7.45
C THR A 189 -13.27 15.99 -7.55
N ARG A 190 -13.68 15.57 -8.78
CA ARG A 190 -14.19 14.23 -9.05
C ARG A 190 -13.49 13.59 -10.23
N MET A 191 -13.11 12.32 -10.08
CA MET A 191 -12.64 11.43 -11.15
C MET A 191 -13.54 10.21 -11.21
N ASP A 192 -14.26 10.05 -12.32
CA ASP A 192 -15.18 8.94 -12.51
C ASP A 192 -14.48 7.59 -12.74
N VAL A 193 -13.19 7.60 -13.10
CA VAL A 193 -12.35 6.42 -13.36
C VAL A 193 -11.66 5.86 -12.11
N GLY A 194 -12.06 6.29 -10.92
CA GLY A 194 -11.58 5.73 -9.65
C GLY A 194 -12.03 4.29 -9.44
N SER A 195 -11.41 3.61 -8.47
CA SER A 195 -11.73 2.21 -8.16
C SER A 195 -11.58 1.87 -6.69
N ASP A 196 -12.40 0.93 -6.21
CA ASP A 196 -12.23 0.18 -4.97
C ASP A 196 -11.62 -1.18 -5.28
N VAL A 197 -10.65 -1.63 -4.48
CA VAL A 197 -9.91 -2.87 -4.68
C VAL A 197 -9.92 -3.74 -3.42
N ASN A 198 -10.33 -5.00 -3.54
CA ASN A 198 -10.18 -6.02 -2.51
C ASN A 198 -8.84 -6.74 -2.70
N TYR A 199 -7.78 -6.23 -2.06
CA TYR A 199 -6.45 -6.83 -2.14
C TYR A 199 -6.38 -8.23 -1.55
N GLY A 200 -7.25 -8.54 -0.58
CA GLY A 200 -7.39 -9.88 -0.02
C GLY A 200 -7.87 -10.89 -1.07
N ALA A 201 -8.84 -10.51 -1.87
CA ALA A 201 -9.35 -11.35 -2.96
C ALA A 201 -8.27 -11.58 -4.03
N ILE A 202 -7.59 -10.51 -4.49
CA ILE A 202 -6.47 -10.64 -5.44
C ILE A 202 -5.40 -11.59 -4.89
N THR A 203 -4.98 -11.39 -3.63
CA THR A 203 -3.94 -12.22 -3.00
C THR A 203 -4.31 -13.69 -3.00
N LYS A 204 -5.54 -14.01 -2.57
CA LYS A 204 -6.04 -15.39 -2.52
C LYS A 204 -6.10 -16.01 -3.92
N GLN A 205 -6.64 -15.30 -4.91
CA GLN A 205 -6.77 -15.81 -6.28
C GLN A 205 -5.40 -16.06 -6.93
N LEU A 206 -4.45 -15.15 -6.78
CA LEU A 206 -3.08 -15.33 -7.29
C LEU A 206 -2.41 -16.56 -6.64
N ILE A 207 -2.52 -16.72 -5.32
CA ILE A 207 -1.90 -17.86 -4.61
C ILE A 207 -2.60 -19.16 -4.96
N ASN A 208 -3.94 -19.20 -5.03
CA ASN A 208 -4.69 -20.37 -5.48
C ASN A 208 -4.29 -20.83 -6.88
N ASN A 209 -3.96 -19.88 -7.76
CA ASN A 209 -3.44 -20.24 -9.07
C ASN A 209 -2.01 -20.79 -9.01
N LEU A 210 -1.14 -20.19 -8.18
CA LEU A 210 0.22 -20.69 -7.98
C LEU A 210 0.23 -22.14 -7.44
N GLU A 211 -0.70 -22.50 -6.58
CA GLU A 211 -0.82 -23.86 -6.03
C GLU A 211 -1.18 -24.93 -7.08
N LYS A 212 -1.62 -24.53 -8.28
CA LYS A 212 -1.81 -25.45 -9.42
C LYS A 212 -0.49 -25.87 -10.07
N SER A 213 0.59 -25.09 -9.86
CA SER A 213 1.93 -25.42 -10.36
C SER A 213 2.57 -26.53 -9.52
N PRO A 214 3.10 -27.60 -10.12
CA PRO A 214 3.79 -28.66 -9.37
C PRO A 214 5.06 -28.17 -8.68
N ASN A 215 5.61 -27.06 -9.17
CA ASN A 215 6.86 -26.46 -8.68
C ASN A 215 6.64 -25.44 -7.56
N PHE A 216 5.39 -25.07 -7.25
CA PHE A 216 5.05 -24.17 -6.15
C PHE A 216 4.51 -24.96 -4.95
N LYS A 217 4.93 -24.57 -3.73
CA LYS A 217 4.36 -25.11 -2.48
C LYS A 217 4.14 -24.01 -1.46
N LEU A 218 2.91 -23.86 -1.01
CA LEU A 218 2.52 -23.03 0.13
C LEU A 218 2.54 -23.87 1.43
N ARG A 219 3.04 -23.28 2.52
CA ARG A 219 2.82 -23.77 3.89
C ARG A 219 2.28 -22.63 4.75
N THR A 220 1.04 -22.76 5.17
CA THR A 220 0.41 -21.92 6.20
C THR A 220 0.74 -22.45 7.60
N SER A 221 0.38 -21.72 8.65
CA SER A 221 0.75 -22.03 10.04
C SER A 221 2.26 -22.30 10.21
N THR A 222 3.09 -21.61 9.42
CA THR A 222 4.53 -21.87 9.35
C THR A 222 5.30 -20.55 9.48
N GLU A 223 5.92 -20.35 10.64
CA GLU A 223 6.68 -19.15 10.98
C GLU A 223 8.15 -19.31 10.57
N VAL A 224 8.65 -18.38 9.73
CA VAL A 224 10.09 -18.29 9.46
C VAL A 224 10.79 -17.72 10.69
N THR A 225 11.75 -18.48 11.24
CA THR A 225 12.45 -18.19 12.50
C THR A 225 13.93 -17.89 12.34
N GLY A 226 14.47 -18.09 11.12
CA GLY A 226 15.87 -17.80 10.83
C GLY A 226 16.15 -17.77 9.33
N ILE A 227 17.08 -16.90 8.94
CA ILE A 227 17.60 -16.79 7.57
C ILE A 227 19.11 -16.63 7.69
N SER A 228 19.89 -17.59 7.20
CA SER A 228 21.35 -17.58 7.30
C SER A 228 21.99 -17.96 5.98
N LYS A 229 23.10 -17.28 5.65
CA LYS A 229 23.88 -17.55 4.44
C LYS A 229 24.78 -18.76 4.64
N ASN A 230 24.85 -19.63 3.63
CA ASN A 230 25.73 -20.78 3.57
C ASN A 230 27.05 -20.45 2.84
N ASP A 231 28.06 -21.28 3.03
CA ASP A 231 29.37 -21.12 2.39
C ASP A 231 29.32 -21.26 0.86
N ASP A 232 28.33 -21.99 0.34
CA ASP A 232 28.08 -22.16 -1.11
C ASP A 232 27.19 -21.07 -1.72
N HIS A 233 27.09 -19.92 -1.06
CA HIS A 233 26.32 -18.74 -1.45
C HIS A 233 24.79 -18.92 -1.45
N THR A 234 24.25 -20.09 -1.11
CA THR A 234 22.83 -20.30 -0.89
C THR A 234 22.38 -19.80 0.50
N TRP A 235 21.08 -19.83 0.76
CA TRP A 235 20.49 -19.45 2.04
C TRP A 235 19.81 -20.64 2.71
N SER A 236 19.98 -20.79 4.01
CA SER A 236 19.16 -21.67 4.85
C SER A 236 18.05 -20.86 5.49
N VAL A 237 16.80 -21.19 5.19
CA VAL A 237 15.62 -20.60 5.79
C VAL A 237 15.04 -21.59 6.79
N ALA A 238 15.16 -21.27 8.08
CA ALA A 238 14.56 -22.06 9.16
C ALA A 238 13.12 -21.63 9.39
N PHE A 239 12.26 -22.59 9.61
CA PHE A 239 10.85 -22.34 9.89
C PHE A 239 10.32 -23.30 10.94
N LYS A 240 9.28 -22.87 11.64
CA LYS A 240 8.60 -23.61 12.71
C LYS A 240 7.13 -23.76 12.35
N ASP A 241 6.63 -24.97 12.40
CA ASP A 241 5.19 -25.21 12.41
C ASP A 241 4.59 -24.66 13.70
N VAL A 242 3.62 -23.74 13.56
CA VAL A 242 3.05 -23.01 14.70
C VAL A 242 2.22 -23.93 15.61
N LYS A 243 1.65 -25.01 15.04
CA LYS A 243 0.76 -25.94 15.74
C LYS A 243 1.56 -27.03 16.48
N SER A 244 2.49 -27.68 15.79
CA SER A 244 3.28 -28.79 16.36
C SER A 244 4.53 -28.30 17.11
N GLY A 245 5.03 -27.10 16.77
CA GLY A 245 6.30 -26.60 17.27
C GLY A 245 7.53 -27.21 16.59
N GLU A 246 7.34 -28.06 15.60
CA GLU A 246 8.42 -28.70 14.84
C GLU A 246 9.22 -27.67 14.06
N VAL A 247 10.54 -27.74 14.12
CA VAL A 247 11.47 -26.86 13.40
C VAL A 247 12.09 -27.63 12.24
N SER A 248 12.00 -27.03 11.06
CA SER A 248 12.59 -27.53 9.82
C SER A 248 13.31 -26.40 9.10
N HIS A 249 13.97 -26.72 7.99
CA HIS A 249 14.65 -25.72 7.16
C HIS A 249 14.57 -26.10 5.67
N VAL A 250 14.83 -25.11 4.81
CA VAL A 250 14.96 -25.28 3.37
C VAL A 250 16.17 -24.52 2.88
N LYS A 251 16.88 -25.08 1.91
CA LYS A 251 18.00 -24.44 1.23
C LYS A 251 17.50 -23.77 -0.05
N THR A 252 17.91 -22.51 -0.30
CA THR A 252 17.40 -21.74 -1.45
C THR A 252 18.45 -20.82 -2.05
N ARG A 253 18.29 -20.47 -3.33
CA ARG A 253 19.15 -19.50 -4.04
C ARG A 253 18.71 -18.07 -3.82
N PHE A 254 17.41 -17.83 -3.67
CA PHE A 254 16.83 -16.49 -3.54
C PHE A 254 15.80 -16.44 -2.41
N VAL A 255 15.82 -15.35 -1.63
CA VAL A 255 14.83 -15.10 -0.56
C VAL A 255 14.16 -13.74 -0.79
N PHE A 256 12.85 -13.73 -0.80
CA PHE A 256 12.03 -12.53 -0.69
C PHE A 256 11.34 -12.44 0.66
N ILE A 257 11.58 -11.36 1.40
CA ILE A 257 10.95 -11.10 2.69
C ILE A 257 9.77 -10.14 2.48
N GLY A 258 8.59 -10.72 2.25
CA GLY A 258 7.30 -10.02 2.02
C GLY A 258 6.40 -10.04 3.26
N ALA A 259 6.97 -10.04 4.47
CA ALA A 259 6.28 -10.28 5.74
C ALA A 259 5.66 -9.02 6.37
N GLY A 260 5.32 -8.00 5.58
CA GLY A 260 4.74 -6.74 6.07
C GLY A 260 5.64 -6.10 7.14
N GLY A 261 5.08 -5.67 8.27
CA GLY A 261 5.85 -5.06 9.34
C GLY A 261 6.95 -5.95 9.94
N ALA A 262 6.77 -7.26 9.92
CA ALA A 262 7.78 -8.20 10.42
C ALA A 262 9.02 -8.32 9.51
N ALA A 263 8.97 -7.76 8.30
CA ALA A 263 10.07 -7.83 7.34
C ALA A 263 11.38 -7.22 7.90
N ILE A 264 11.31 -6.17 8.70
CA ILE A 264 12.50 -5.55 9.34
C ILE A 264 13.23 -6.56 10.23
N LYS A 265 12.50 -7.25 11.10
CA LYS A 265 13.07 -8.25 12.03
C LYS A 265 13.67 -9.44 11.27
N LEU A 266 12.96 -9.95 10.27
CA LEU A 266 13.44 -11.06 9.43
C LEU A 266 14.67 -10.65 8.61
N LEU A 267 14.69 -9.43 8.10
CA LEU A 267 15.85 -8.89 7.38
C LEU A 267 17.08 -8.77 8.30
N GLN A 268 16.91 -8.32 9.55
CA GLN A 268 18.00 -8.28 10.54
C GLN A 268 18.55 -9.69 10.84
N MET A 269 17.70 -10.75 10.83
CA MET A 269 18.11 -12.13 11.06
C MET A 269 19.06 -12.67 9.99
N THR A 270 19.11 -12.06 8.80
CA THR A 270 20.06 -12.44 7.74
C THR A 270 21.52 -12.22 8.13
N GLY A 271 21.78 -11.41 9.15
CA GLY A 271 23.12 -11.03 9.59
C GLY A 271 23.82 -10.05 8.64
N LEU A 272 23.19 -9.62 7.56
CA LEU A 272 23.76 -8.64 6.62
C LEU A 272 24.00 -7.30 7.33
N PRO A 273 25.23 -6.73 7.24
CA PRO A 273 25.56 -5.48 7.93
C PRO A 273 24.63 -4.32 7.55
N GLU A 274 24.28 -4.21 6.26
CA GLU A 274 23.39 -3.17 5.73
C GLU A 274 21.95 -3.31 6.23
N ALA A 275 21.54 -4.49 6.68
CA ALA A 275 20.21 -4.76 7.23
C ALA A 275 20.06 -4.28 8.69
N GLN A 276 21.16 -4.20 9.43
CA GLN A 276 21.14 -3.94 10.89
C GLN A 276 20.77 -2.49 11.25
N GLN A 277 20.86 -1.56 10.31
CA GLN A 277 20.56 -0.14 10.55
C GLN A 277 19.07 0.19 10.52
N TYR A 278 18.25 -0.68 9.98
CA TYR A 278 16.80 -0.46 9.89
C TYR A 278 16.13 -0.65 11.24
N ALA A 279 15.16 0.22 11.52
CA ALA A 279 14.21 0.06 12.62
C ALA A 279 12.79 0.35 12.13
N GLY A 280 11.82 -0.09 12.90
CA GLY A 280 10.40 0.11 12.61
C GLY A 280 9.75 1.10 13.57
N PHE A 281 8.88 1.95 13.03
CA PHE A 281 7.95 2.77 13.80
C PHE A 281 6.53 2.28 13.53
N PRO A 282 5.95 1.45 14.42
CA PRO A 282 4.64 0.85 14.18
C PRO A 282 3.51 1.84 14.45
N VAL A 283 2.59 1.94 13.50
CA VAL A 283 1.35 2.72 13.60
C VAL A 283 0.20 1.84 13.13
N GLY A 284 -0.79 1.66 13.97
CA GLY A 284 -2.04 1.01 13.61
C GLY A 284 -3.04 2.00 13.01
N GLY A 285 -4.16 1.50 12.57
CA GLY A 285 -5.29 2.29 12.13
C GLY A 285 -6.60 1.62 12.50
N GLU A 286 -7.61 2.42 12.78
CA GLU A 286 -8.99 1.98 13.02
C GLU A 286 -9.93 2.73 12.10
N PHE A 287 -11.06 2.12 11.78
CA PHE A 287 -12.11 2.70 10.95
C PHE A 287 -13.45 2.58 11.66
N LEU A 288 -14.30 3.59 11.56
CA LEU A 288 -15.73 3.43 11.75
C LEU A 288 -16.29 2.77 10.48
N VAL A 289 -17.06 1.70 10.65
CA VAL A 289 -17.59 0.90 9.55
C VAL A 289 -19.10 0.76 9.69
N THR A 290 -19.81 0.85 8.57
CA THR A 290 -21.23 0.53 8.50
C THR A 290 -21.54 -0.34 7.28
N ASP A 291 -22.48 -1.26 7.43
CA ASP A 291 -23.11 -2.02 6.37
C ASP A 291 -24.63 -1.76 6.30
N ASN A 292 -25.11 -0.75 7.04
CA ASN A 292 -26.52 -0.35 7.01
C ASN A 292 -26.94 0.02 5.58
N PRO A 293 -27.92 -0.66 4.96
CA PRO A 293 -28.36 -0.38 3.60
C PRO A 293 -28.82 1.07 3.36
N ALA A 294 -29.39 1.73 4.37
CA ALA A 294 -29.82 3.12 4.28
C ALA A 294 -28.65 4.10 4.10
N VAL A 295 -27.47 3.75 4.62
CA VAL A 295 -26.22 4.52 4.47
C VAL A 295 -25.48 4.09 3.21
N THR A 296 -25.26 2.77 3.02
CA THR A 296 -24.45 2.26 1.93
C THR A 296 -25.07 2.51 0.56
N ALA A 297 -26.42 2.55 0.44
CA ALA A 297 -27.10 2.88 -0.81
C ALA A 297 -26.84 4.32 -1.26
N LYS A 298 -26.72 5.27 -0.32
CA LYS A 298 -26.49 6.68 -0.61
C LYS A 298 -25.02 7.02 -0.92
N HIS A 299 -24.07 6.19 -0.50
CA HIS A 299 -22.64 6.45 -0.72
C HIS A 299 -22.09 5.57 -1.82
N THR A 300 -21.56 6.19 -2.89
CA THR A 300 -21.08 5.46 -4.09
C THR A 300 -19.68 5.91 -4.53
N ALA A 301 -18.99 6.65 -3.69
CA ALA A 301 -17.68 7.21 -3.98
C ALA A 301 -16.66 6.91 -2.87
N LYS A 302 -15.39 7.22 -3.13
CA LYS A 302 -14.37 7.43 -2.10
C LYS A 302 -14.16 8.93 -1.98
N VAL A 303 -14.34 9.50 -0.78
CA VAL A 303 -14.24 10.94 -0.53
C VAL A 303 -13.14 11.22 0.48
N TYR A 304 -12.07 11.85 0.01
CA TYR A 304 -10.90 12.20 0.83
C TYR A 304 -10.92 13.69 1.18
N GLY A 305 -10.69 13.97 2.46
CA GLY A 305 -10.44 15.31 2.95
C GLY A 305 -8.99 15.74 2.85
N ARG A 306 -8.70 16.88 3.41
CA ARG A 306 -7.34 17.37 3.63
C ARG A 306 -6.92 17.06 5.06
N ALA A 307 -5.71 16.55 5.24
CA ALA A 307 -5.15 16.36 6.59
C ALA A 307 -4.93 17.71 7.27
N ASP A 308 -5.10 17.75 8.58
CA ASP A 308 -4.74 18.91 9.38
C ASP A 308 -3.23 19.20 9.29
N LEU A 309 -2.83 20.44 9.51
CA LEU A 309 -1.43 20.84 9.54
C LEU A 309 -0.67 20.01 10.60
N GLY A 310 0.43 19.39 10.22
CA GLY A 310 1.24 18.53 11.09
C GLY A 310 0.79 17.07 11.18
N ALA A 311 -0.39 16.72 10.66
CA ALA A 311 -0.82 15.33 10.61
C ALA A 311 0.00 14.52 9.59
N PRO A 312 0.37 13.27 9.92
CA PRO A 312 1.12 12.44 8.99
C PRO A 312 0.27 12.10 7.76
N PRO A 313 0.90 11.95 6.57
CA PRO A 313 0.20 11.74 5.31
C PRO A 313 -0.79 10.57 5.28
N MET A 314 -0.63 9.61 6.19
CA MET A 314 -1.49 8.43 6.31
C MET A 314 -2.76 8.65 7.13
N SER A 315 -2.92 9.83 7.72
CA SER A 315 -4.03 10.18 8.62
C SER A 315 -5.05 11.08 7.95
N VAL A 316 -5.04 11.15 6.63
CA VAL A 316 -6.04 11.90 5.86
C VAL A 316 -7.41 11.28 6.12
N PRO A 317 -8.37 12.02 6.71
CA PRO A 317 -9.71 11.49 6.92
C PRO A 317 -10.42 11.26 5.59
N HIS A 318 -11.10 10.14 5.46
CA HIS A 318 -11.88 9.82 4.28
C HIS A 318 -13.11 8.97 4.60
N ILE A 319 -14.16 9.11 3.79
CA ILE A 319 -15.35 8.26 3.84
C ILE A 319 -15.44 7.49 2.52
N ASP A 320 -15.39 6.17 2.60
CA ASP A 320 -15.17 5.31 1.46
C ASP A 320 -16.23 4.25 1.26
N THR A 321 -16.76 4.16 0.06
CA THR A 321 -17.42 2.92 -0.40
C THR A 321 -16.40 1.81 -0.55
N ARG A 322 -16.72 0.64 -0.01
CA ARG A 322 -15.94 -0.59 -0.12
C ARG A 322 -16.79 -1.76 -0.59
N TYR A 323 -16.18 -2.60 -1.42
CA TYR A 323 -16.73 -3.92 -1.79
C TYR A 323 -15.80 -5.01 -1.25
N ILE A 324 -16.28 -5.78 -0.26
CA ILE A 324 -15.51 -6.84 0.38
C ILE A 324 -16.35 -8.12 0.33
N ASP A 325 -15.82 -9.15 -0.36
CA ASP A 325 -16.43 -10.46 -0.49
C ASP A 325 -17.91 -10.40 -0.90
N GLY A 326 -18.21 -9.57 -1.91
CA GLY A 326 -19.55 -9.38 -2.51
C GLY A 326 -20.49 -8.47 -1.71
N LYS A 327 -20.07 -7.94 -0.56
CA LYS A 327 -20.88 -7.06 0.28
C LYS A 327 -20.36 -5.62 0.24
N LYS A 328 -21.29 -4.65 0.25
CA LYS A 328 -20.96 -3.22 0.26
C LYS A 328 -20.91 -2.69 1.68
N TYR A 329 -19.89 -1.89 1.98
CA TYR A 329 -19.67 -1.19 3.24
C TYR A 329 -19.37 0.29 2.98
N VAL A 330 -19.49 1.10 4.03
CA VAL A 330 -18.91 2.44 4.09
C VAL A 330 -17.97 2.49 5.28
N LEU A 331 -16.74 2.94 5.05
CA LEU A 331 -15.70 3.09 6.06
C LEU A 331 -15.39 4.57 6.23
N PHE A 332 -15.16 5.00 7.48
CA PHE A 332 -14.62 6.32 7.78
C PHE A 332 -13.39 6.23 8.67
N GLY A 333 -12.34 6.98 8.33
CA GLY A 333 -11.06 7.04 9.03
C GLY A 333 -9.91 7.33 8.07
N PRO A 334 -8.69 6.83 8.33
CA PRO A 334 -8.29 6.05 9.49
C PRO A 334 -8.08 6.92 10.74
N PHE A 335 -8.35 6.36 11.91
CA PHE A 335 -7.88 6.87 13.19
C PHE A 335 -6.56 6.19 13.52
N ALA A 336 -5.52 6.96 13.80
CA ALA A 336 -4.22 6.38 14.09
C ALA A 336 -4.22 5.76 15.50
N THR A 337 -3.63 4.58 15.62
CA THR A 337 -3.42 3.91 16.91
C THR A 337 -1.94 3.61 17.09
N TYR A 338 -1.50 3.50 18.33
CA TYR A 338 -0.15 3.07 18.66
C TYR A 338 -0.15 1.63 19.17
N SER A 339 0.81 0.86 18.72
CA SER A 339 1.05 -0.49 19.20
C SER A 339 2.52 -0.84 19.04
N ASN A 340 3.09 -1.62 19.97
CA ASN A 340 4.43 -2.20 19.81
C ASN A 340 4.45 -3.37 18.81
N LYS A 341 3.28 -3.85 18.39
CA LYS A 341 3.16 -4.93 17.42
C LYS A 341 3.49 -4.44 16.01
N PHE A 342 4.22 -5.21 15.26
CA PHE A 342 4.52 -4.93 13.85
C PHE A 342 3.45 -5.48 12.89
N LEU A 343 2.67 -6.43 13.36
CA LEU A 343 1.54 -7.04 12.65
C LEU A 343 0.30 -7.02 13.55
N LYS A 344 -0.89 -7.06 12.98
CA LYS A 344 -2.16 -7.15 13.75
C LYS A 344 -2.15 -8.37 14.68
N HIS A 345 -1.69 -9.50 14.17
CA HIS A 345 -1.50 -10.75 14.92
C HIS A 345 -0.04 -10.93 15.43
N GLY A 346 0.70 -9.81 15.57
CA GLY A 346 2.08 -9.78 16.07
C GLY A 346 2.19 -9.82 17.59
N SER A 347 3.43 -9.68 18.08
CA SER A 347 3.77 -9.65 19.50
C SER A 347 3.98 -8.23 20.01
N GLN A 348 3.58 -7.94 21.25
CA GLN A 348 3.92 -6.69 21.94
C GLN A 348 5.43 -6.49 22.11
N LEU A 349 6.22 -7.54 21.90
CA LEU A 349 7.68 -7.50 21.95
C LEU A 349 8.33 -7.18 20.60
N ASP A 350 7.57 -7.03 19.50
CA ASP A 350 8.14 -6.87 18.16
C ASP A 350 9.06 -5.65 18.07
N LEU A 351 8.63 -4.49 18.60
CA LEU A 351 9.43 -3.28 18.60
C LEU A 351 10.75 -3.48 19.38
N LEU A 352 10.67 -4.05 20.58
CA LEU A 352 11.84 -4.32 21.41
C LEU A 352 12.78 -5.37 20.75
N ALA A 353 12.20 -6.43 20.18
CA ALA A 353 12.95 -7.50 19.52
C ALA A 353 13.66 -7.06 18.23
N SER A 354 13.21 -5.98 17.59
CA SER A 354 13.85 -5.38 16.42
C SER A 354 14.91 -4.31 16.78
N THR A 355 15.00 -3.94 18.06
CA THR A 355 15.94 -2.91 18.52
C THR A 355 17.33 -3.52 18.79
N ASN A 356 18.37 -2.89 18.26
CA ASN A 356 19.76 -3.31 18.41
C ASN A 356 20.70 -2.09 18.53
N LYS A 357 22.00 -2.33 18.77
CA LYS A 357 23.02 -1.27 18.94
C LYS A 357 23.17 -0.33 17.73
N ASN A 358 22.78 -0.76 16.53
CA ASN A 358 22.95 0.02 15.31
C ASN A 358 21.74 0.95 15.05
N ASN A 359 20.56 0.63 15.60
CA ASN A 359 19.31 1.36 15.33
C ASN A 359 18.70 2.07 16.55
N VAL A 360 19.17 1.79 17.79
CA VAL A 360 18.62 2.41 19.01
C VAL A 360 18.77 3.93 19.03
N LEU A 361 19.94 4.46 18.63
CA LEU A 361 20.16 5.91 18.57
C LEU A 361 19.32 6.58 17.46
N PRO A 362 19.26 6.06 16.24
CA PRO A 362 18.28 6.50 15.24
C PRO A 362 16.84 6.54 15.73
N MET A 363 16.37 5.51 16.44
CA MET A 363 15.02 5.47 16.99
C MET A 363 14.78 6.60 18.02
N ALA A 364 15.70 6.78 18.95
CA ALA A 364 15.61 7.86 19.94
C ALA A 364 15.61 9.25 19.28
N ALA A 365 16.48 9.46 18.28
CA ALA A 365 16.56 10.71 17.54
C ALA A 365 15.24 11.04 16.80
N ILE A 366 14.59 10.05 16.19
CA ILE A 366 13.31 10.25 15.51
C ILE A 366 12.22 10.68 16.49
N GLY A 367 12.15 10.10 17.69
CA GLY A 367 11.21 10.50 18.72
C GLY A 367 11.36 11.98 19.12
N LEU A 368 12.60 12.45 19.23
CA LEU A 368 12.90 13.85 19.59
C LEU A 368 12.68 14.83 18.41
N GLN A 369 13.00 14.42 17.18
CA GLN A 369 12.89 15.28 15.99
C GLN A 369 11.48 15.43 15.46
N ASN A 370 10.54 14.55 15.83
CA ASN A 370 9.17 14.52 15.35
C ASN A 370 8.17 14.68 16.51
N ALA A 371 8.42 15.66 17.38
CA ALA A 371 7.56 15.92 18.54
C ALA A 371 6.08 16.13 18.14
N ASP A 372 5.84 16.87 17.05
CA ASP A 372 4.48 17.13 16.52
C ASP A 372 3.79 15.83 16.10
N LEU A 373 4.51 14.91 15.43
CA LEU A 373 3.99 13.58 15.09
C LEU A 373 3.67 12.75 16.34
N VAL A 374 4.54 12.80 17.35
CA VAL A 374 4.31 12.10 18.63
C VAL A 374 3.09 12.67 19.32
N GLN A 375 2.97 14.00 19.41
CA GLN A 375 1.81 14.68 20.00
C GLN A 375 0.51 14.33 19.24
N TYR A 376 0.54 14.34 17.90
CA TYR A 376 -0.59 13.91 17.08
C TYR A 376 -1.00 12.47 17.39
N LEU A 377 -0.05 11.53 17.41
CA LEU A 377 -0.35 10.12 17.71
C LEU A 377 -0.92 9.94 19.14
N VAL A 378 -0.40 10.67 20.11
CA VAL A 378 -0.94 10.67 21.48
C VAL A 378 -2.39 11.17 21.48
N SER A 379 -2.70 12.28 20.79
CA SER A 379 -4.06 12.79 20.67
C SER A 379 -5.03 11.77 20.04
N GLN A 380 -4.57 11.06 19.00
CA GLN A 380 -5.37 10.02 18.33
C GLN A 380 -5.64 8.81 19.23
N VAL A 381 -4.64 8.36 19.99
CA VAL A 381 -4.78 7.24 20.94
C VAL A 381 -5.74 7.58 22.09
N LEU A 382 -5.79 8.85 22.49
CA LEU A 382 -6.67 9.34 23.57
C LEU A 382 -8.10 9.66 23.11
N MET A 383 -8.40 9.60 21.80
CA MET A 383 -9.75 9.82 21.28
C MET A 383 -10.75 8.81 21.85
N SER A 384 -11.83 9.32 22.40
CA SER A 384 -12.99 8.51 22.75
C SER A 384 -13.80 8.12 21.50
N ASP A 385 -14.75 7.20 21.64
CA ASP A 385 -15.67 6.85 20.55
C ASP A 385 -16.53 8.05 20.13
N ALA A 386 -16.87 8.92 21.08
CA ALA A 386 -17.58 10.17 20.81
C ALA A 386 -16.74 11.14 19.96
N ASP A 387 -15.43 11.24 20.24
CA ASP A 387 -14.52 12.09 19.46
C ASP A 387 -14.39 11.57 18.03
N ARG A 388 -14.18 10.26 17.86
CA ARG A 388 -14.13 9.61 16.53
C ARG A 388 -15.40 9.84 15.74
N PHE A 389 -16.54 9.76 16.43
CA PHE A 389 -17.84 9.99 15.80
C PHE A 389 -18.05 11.48 15.44
N ASN A 390 -17.55 12.42 16.22
CA ASN A 390 -17.56 13.84 15.90
C ASN A 390 -16.69 14.15 14.67
N GLU A 391 -15.56 13.44 14.47
CA GLU A 391 -14.78 13.55 13.24
C GLU A 391 -15.57 13.03 12.01
N LEU A 392 -16.31 11.92 12.15
CA LEU A 392 -17.20 11.44 11.09
C LEU A 392 -18.25 12.50 10.72
N LYS A 393 -18.85 13.20 11.71
CA LYS A 393 -19.84 14.25 11.47
C LYS A 393 -19.32 15.44 10.67
N LYS A 394 -18.03 15.70 10.66
CA LYS A 394 -17.44 16.72 9.77
C LYS A 394 -17.60 16.36 8.29
N TYR A 395 -17.67 15.05 7.98
CA TYR A 395 -17.86 14.51 6.62
C TYR A 395 -19.30 14.09 6.35
N TYR A 396 -19.99 13.54 7.31
CA TYR A 396 -21.37 13.12 7.23
C TYR A 396 -22.16 13.71 8.41
N PRO A 397 -22.69 14.94 8.28
CA PRO A 397 -23.37 15.66 9.38
C PRO A 397 -24.56 14.89 9.99
N GLU A 398 -25.33 14.20 9.16
CA GLU A 398 -26.50 13.41 9.54
C GLU A 398 -26.18 11.99 10.05
N ALA A 399 -24.89 11.68 10.30
CA ALA A 399 -24.49 10.35 10.78
C ALA A 399 -25.18 9.99 12.11
N ASN A 400 -25.69 8.76 12.20
CA ASN A 400 -26.28 8.20 13.41
C ASN A 400 -25.31 7.22 14.06
N PRO A 401 -24.89 7.38 15.33
CA PRO A 401 -23.93 6.50 16.00
C PRO A 401 -24.31 5.02 16.00
N LYS A 402 -25.61 4.72 15.99
CA LYS A 402 -26.13 3.33 16.04
C LYS A 402 -25.82 2.53 14.78
N ASP A 403 -25.49 3.21 13.67
CA ASP A 403 -25.22 2.56 12.38
C ASP A 403 -23.74 2.16 12.23
N TRP A 404 -22.87 2.59 13.12
CA TRP A 404 -21.42 2.46 12.98
C TRP A 404 -20.81 1.65 14.12
N HIS A 405 -19.78 0.86 13.76
CA HIS A 405 -18.95 0.18 14.75
C HIS A 405 -17.46 0.40 14.43
N LEU A 406 -16.64 0.33 15.47
CA LEU A 406 -15.18 0.47 15.32
C LEU A 406 -14.58 -0.85 14.84
N GLN A 407 -13.80 -0.79 13.77
CA GLN A 407 -13.09 -1.92 13.18
C GLN A 407 -11.57 -1.67 13.21
N GLN A 408 -10.84 -2.56 13.86
CA GLN A 408 -9.39 -2.51 13.83
C GLN A 408 -8.87 -2.85 12.43
N GLY A 409 -8.08 -1.96 11.84
CA GLY A 409 -7.38 -2.15 10.58
C GLY A 409 -6.03 -2.87 10.71
N GLY A 410 -5.22 -2.78 9.68
CA GLY A 410 -3.87 -3.37 9.67
C GLY A 410 -2.83 -2.49 10.36
N GLN A 411 -1.71 -3.11 10.74
CA GLN A 411 -0.53 -2.41 11.24
C GLN A 411 0.33 -1.91 10.07
N ARG A 412 0.91 -0.72 10.26
CA ARG A 412 1.85 -0.10 9.33
C ARG A 412 3.15 0.16 10.07
N VAL A 413 4.27 -0.29 9.53
CA VAL A 413 5.57 -0.06 10.14
C VAL A 413 6.35 0.88 9.23
N GLN A 414 6.53 2.14 9.66
CA GLN A 414 7.36 3.11 8.95
C GLN A 414 8.83 2.81 9.16
N ILE A 415 9.64 3.16 8.18
CA ILE A 415 11.07 2.86 8.20
C ILE A 415 11.82 3.96 8.95
N ILE A 416 12.61 3.56 9.93
CA ILE A 416 13.66 4.42 10.51
C ILE A 416 15.00 3.92 10.00
N LYS A 417 15.81 4.81 9.44
CA LYS A 417 17.18 4.49 8.98
C LYS A 417 18.13 5.65 9.19
N LYS A 418 19.44 5.35 9.20
CA LYS A 418 20.48 6.37 9.18
C LYS A 418 20.47 7.12 7.85
N GLU A 419 20.75 8.42 7.90
CA GLU A 419 20.95 9.26 6.72
C GLU A 419 22.29 9.98 6.84
N PRO A 420 23.11 10.08 5.77
CA PRO A 420 24.36 10.84 5.83
C PRO A 420 24.13 12.28 6.30
N GLY A 421 24.89 12.74 7.29
CA GLY A 421 24.77 14.09 7.84
C GLY A 421 23.61 14.32 8.82
N LYS A 422 22.78 13.30 9.10
CA LYS A 422 21.69 13.36 10.07
C LYS A 422 21.70 12.13 10.99
N PRO A 423 21.24 12.26 12.24
CA PRO A 423 21.20 11.11 13.16
C PRO A 423 20.25 10.00 12.70
N ALA A 424 19.13 10.37 12.07
CA ALA A 424 18.13 9.44 11.53
C ALA A 424 17.17 10.13 10.57
N LYS A 425 16.45 9.30 9.80
CA LYS A 425 15.30 9.69 8.95
C LYS A 425 14.15 8.75 9.20
N LEU A 426 12.96 9.32 9.41
CA LEU A 426 11.69 8.61 9.32
C LEU A 426 11.23 8.65 7.86
N GLN A 427 11.17 7.49 7.22
CA GLN A 427 10.79 7.38 5.82
C GLN A 427 9.37 6.83 5.71
N PHE A 428 8.52 7.59 5.05
CA PHE A 428 7.16 7.18 4.67
C PHE A 428 7.17 6.49 3.30
N GLY A 429 6.19 5.61 3.09
CA GLY A 429 6.07 4.85 1.86
C GLY A 429 6.80 3.50 1.92
N THR A 430 7.20 2.99 0.75
CA THR A 430 7.83 1.67 0.60
C THR A 430 9.29 1.80 0.18
N GLU A 431 10.11 0.85 0.63
CA GLU A 431 11.50 0.71 0.22
C GLU A 431 11.80 -0.75 -0.14
N ILE A 432 12.40 -0.96 -1.32
CA ILE A 432 12.91 -2.26 -1.73
C ILE A 432 14.37 -2.36 -1.27
N PHE A 433 14.61 -3.24 -0.29
CA PHE A 433 15.96 -3.67 0.06
C PHE A 433 16.41 -4.77 -0.91
N ALA A 434 17.65 -4.73 -1.32
CA ALA A 434 18.33 -5.83 -2.01
C ALA A 434 19.76 -5.95 -1.46
N SER A 435 20.17 -7.18 -1.11
CA SER A 435 21.55 -7.45 -0.71
C SER A 435 22.53 -7.16 -1.84
N LYS A 436 23.80 -6.96 -1.51
CA LYS A 436 24.85 -6.66 -2.52
C LYS A 436 24.96 -7.73 -3.60
N ASP A 437 24.78 -8.99 -3.23
CA ASP A 437 24.78 -10.14 -4.15
C ASP A 437 23.39 -10.41 -4.76
N LYS A 438 22.38 -9.59 -4.46
CA LYS A 438 21.01 -9.65 -4.97
C LYS A 438 20.24 -10.93 -4.62
N SER A 439 20.77 -11.77 -3.75
CA SER A 439 20.18 -13.07 -3.37
C SER A 439 19.13 -12.96 -2.26
N VAL A 440 19.08 -11.82 -1.53
CA VAL A 440 18.01 -11.51 -0.56
C VAL A 440 17.40 -10.16 -0.90
N THR A 441 16.09 -10.13 -0.97
CA THR A 441 15.30 -8.91 -1.11
C THR A 441 14.24 -8.81 -0.03
N ALA A 442 13.87 -7.60 0.32
CA ALA A 442 12.78 -7.34 1.25
C ALA A 442 11.99 -6.11 0.84
N LEU A 443 10.69 -6.12 1.13
CA LEU A 443 9.89 -4.91 1.07
C LEU A 443 9.66 -4.38 2.48
N LEU A 444 10.10 -3.15 2.70
CA LEU A 444 9.96 -2.43 3.95
C LEU A 444 8.98 -1.27 3.80
N GLY A 445 8.40 -0.81 4.92
CA GLY A 445 7.54 0.37 4.97
C GLY A 445 6.06 0.09 4.73
N ALA A 446 5.33 1.14 4.33
CA ALA A 446 3.87 1.14 4.26
C ALA A 446 3.33 1.83 2.99
N SER A 447 2.01 2.06 2.96
CA SER A 447 1.23 2.64 1.85
C SER A 447 1.93 3.77 1.05
N PRO A 448 1.70 3.80 -0.30
CA PRO A 448 0.74 3.02 -1.08
C PRO A 448 1.31 1.71 -1.64
N GLY A 449 1.45 0.67 -0.80
CA GLY A 449 2.05 -0.59 -1.22
C GLY A 449 1.11 -1.49 -2.05
N ALA A 450 -0.06 -1.85 -1.50
CA ALA A 450 -0.92 -2.87 -2.10
C ALA A 450 -1.41 -2.49 -3.51
N SER A 451 -1.83 -1.24 -3.74
CA SER A 451 -2.32 -0.76 -5.04
C SER A 451 -1.23 -0.72 -6.12
N THR A 452 0.02 -0.60 -5.71
CA THR A 452 1.17 -0.53 -6.62
C THR A 452 2.05 -1.79 -6.54
N SER A 453 1.53 -2.89 -5.95
CA SER A 453 2.30 -4.14 -5.79
C SER A 453 2.87 -4.69 -7.11
N PRO A 454 2.17 -4.66 -8.26
CA PRO A 454 2.77 -5.11 -9.51
C PRO A 454 3.99 -4.26 -9.94
N TYR A 455 3.89 -2.94 -9.81
CA TYR A 455 5.02 -2.05 -10.10
C TYR A 455 6.20 -2.28 -9.14
N ILE A 456 5.90 -2.42 -7.83
CA ILE A 456 6.95 -2.62 -6.82
C ILE A 456 7.67 -3.95 -7.06
N MET A 457 6.94 -5.02 -7.38
CA MET A 457 7.55 -6.33 -7.66
C MET A 457 8.30 -6.35 -8.99
N LEU A 458 7.83 -5.62 -9.99
CA LEU A 458 8.57 -5.40 -11.24
C LEU A 458 9.91 -4.69 -10.98
N SER A 459 9.89 -3.60 -10.20
CA SER A 459 11.10 -2.88 -9.80
C SER A 459 12.03 -3.74 -8.93
N LEU A 460 11.49 -4.67 -8.14
CA LEU A 460 12.28 -5.64 -7.39
C LEU A 460 12.97 -6.64 -8.32
N LEU A 461 12.26 -7.14 -9.33
CA LEU A 461 12.84 -8.04 -10.34
C LEU A 461 13.98 -7.36 -11.10
N GLU A 462 13.82 -6.09 -11.50
CA GLU A 462 14.88 -5.31 -12.15
C GLU A 462 16.12 -5.16 -11.26
N LYS A 463 15.94 -5.02 -9.95
CA LYS A 463 17.06 -4.93 -8.99
C LYS A 463 17.73 -6.27 -8.73
N ALA A 464 16.95 -7.33 -8.57
CA ALA A 464 17.45 -8.65 -8.21
C ALA A 464 18.00 -9.43 -9.41
N PHE A 465 17.35 -9.27 -10.57
CA PHE A 465 17.63 -10.04 -11.79
C PHE A 465 17.83 -9.12 -13.01
N PRO A 466 18.77 -8.15 -12.97
CA PRO A 466 18.91 -7.13 -14.01
C PRO A 466 19.28 -7.70 -15.38
N GLU A 467 20.04 -8.80 -15.43
CA GLU A 467 20.41 -9.43 -16.69
C GLU A 467 19.23 -10.15 -17.34
N GLN A 468 18.43 -10.88 -16.52
CA GLN A 468 17.26 -11.59 -17.00
C GLN A 468 16.16 -10.61 -17.45
N THR A 469 15.90 -9.54 -16.69
CA THR A 469 14.87 -8.55 -17.05
C THR A 469 15.19 -7.79 -18.32
N LYS A 470 16.46 -7.55 -18.62
CA LYS A 470 16.91 -6.96 -19.90
C LYS A 470 17.05 -7.98 -21.04
N GLY A 471 17.24 -9.24 -20.72
CA GLY A 471 17.45 -10.36 -21.63
C GLY A 471 16.23 -11.23 -21.80
N GLU A 472 16.32 -12.47 -21.32
CA GLU A 472 15.33 -13.54 -21.56
C GLU A 472 13.90 -13.23 -21.05
N TRP A 473 13.76 -12.44 -19.98
CA TRP A 473 12.44 -12.10 -19.42
C TRP A 473 11.78 -10.89 -20.09
N ASN A 474 12.55 -10.10 -20.87
CA ASN A 474 12.09 -8.82 -21.41
C ASN A 474 10.80 -8.95 -22.24
N GLY A 475 10.76 -9.92 -23.15
CA GLY A 475 9.57 -10.17 -23.98
C GLY A 475 8.33 -10.48 -23.15
N LYS A 476 8.47 -11.39 -22.17
CA LYS A 476 7.35 -11.78 -21.28
C LYS A 476 6.90 -10.63 -20.39
N LEU A 477 7.82 -9.80 -19.89
CA LEU A 477 7.49 -8.61 -19.12
C LEU A 477 6.66 -7.60 -19.94
N HIS A 478 6.93 -7.43 -21.23
CA HIS A 478 6.11 -6.62 -22.13
C HIS A 478 4.72 -7.22 -22.42
N GLU A 479 4.58 -8.55 -22.40
CA GLU A 479 3.27 -9.19 -22.48
C GLU A 479 2.42 -8.90 -21.24
N ILE A 480 3.01 -9.03 -20.04
CA ILE A 480 2.35 -8.82 -18.75
C ILE A 480 2.05 -7.33 -18.54
N VAL A 481 3.00 -6.45 -18.83
CA VAL A 481 2.90 -4.99 -18.68
C VAL A 481 3.24 -4.33 -20.01
N ARG A 482 2.25 -4.03 -20.82
CA ARG A 482 2.40 -3.50 -22.19
C ARG A 482 3.18 -2.19 -22.27
N SER A 483 3.11 -1.38 -21.20
CA SER A 483 3.88 -0.12 -21.08
C SER A 483 5.21 -0.30 -20.35
N TYR A 484 5.73 -1.53 -20.22
CA TYR A 484 7.00 -1.77 -19.57
C TYR A 484 8.13 -0.89 -20.15
N GLY A 485 8.85 -0.18 -19.29
CA GLY A 485 9.91 0.74 -19.69
C GLY A 485 9.44 2.07 -20.35
N LYS A 486 8.13 2.34 -20.39
CA LYS A 486 7.58 3.59 -20.96
C LYS A 486 6.98 4.49 -19.89
N ASP A 487 7.07 5.80 -20.09
CA ASP A 487 6.46 6.81 -19.24
C ASP A 487 5.07 7.20 -19.78
N LEU A 488 4.03 6.74 -19.09
CA LEU A 488 2.63 7.03 -19.45
C LEU A 488 2.22 8.49 -19.18
N SER A 489 2.97 9.24 -18.37
CA SER A 489 2.63 10.62 -18.04
C SER A 489 2.95 11.60 -19.17
N THR A 490 3.78 11.18 -20.13
CA THR A 490 4.26 12.01 -21.25
C THR A 490 3.77 11.52 -22.62
N ASP A 491 3.09 10.35 -22.68
CA ASP A 491 2.57 9.76 -23.91
C ASP A 491 1.05 9.52 -23.81
N PRO A 492 0.22 10.53 -24.13
CA PRO A 492 -1.24 10.40 -24.06
C PRO A 492 -1.81 9.32 -24.98
N ALA A 493 -1.19 9.06 -26.13
CA ALA A 493 -1.68 8.04 -27.07
C ALA A 493 -1.44 6.62 -26.54
N LEU A 494 -0.26 6.36 -25.98
CA LEU A 494 0.01 5.10 -25.32
C LEU A 494 -0.85 4.92 -24.07
N LEU A 495 -1.02 5.96 -23.26
CA LEU A 495 -1.89 5.92 -22.08
C LEU A 495 -3.33 5.57 -22.47
N ASP A 496 -3.82 6.11 -23.57
CA ASP A 496 -5.16 5.82 -24.09
C ASP A 496 -5.33 4.33 -24.43
N GLN A 497 -4.39 3.77 -25.20
CA GLN A 497 -4.38 2.34 -25.54
C GLN A 497 -4.34 1.44 -24.30
N ILE A 498 -3.51 1.81 -23.32
CA ILE A 498 -3.38 1.08 -22.07
C ILE A 498 -4.66 1.13 -21.24
N ARG A 499 -5.30 2.30 -21.15
CA ARG A 499 -6.56 2.45 -20.40
C ARG A 499 -7.72 1.75 -21.08
N GLN A 500 -7.82 1.80 -22.40
CA GLN A 500 -8.83 1.03 -23.15
C GLN A 500 -8.69 -0.47 -22.84
N TYR A 501 -7.46 -0.99 -22.94
CA TYR A 501 -7.17 -2.40 -22.63
C TYR A 501 -7.52 -2.78 -21.20
N SER A 502 -6.99 -2.04 -20.21
CA SER A 502 -7.15 -2.39 -18.80
C SER A 502 -8.57 -2.15 -18.31
N SER A 503 -9.22 -1.03 -18.69
CA SER A 503 -10.58 -0.72 -18.27
C SER A 503 -11.60 -1.67 -18.85
N SER A 504 -11.50 -2.00 -20.15
CA SER A 504 -12.42 -2.98 -20.79
C SER A 504 -12.28 -4.37 -20.17
N THR A 505 -11.06 -4.80 -19.84
CA THR A 505 -10.81 -6.12 -19.25
C THR A 505 -11.27 -6.18 -17.79
N LEU A 506 -11.07 -5.10 -17.02
CA LEU A 506 -11.37 -5.04 -15.59
C LEU A 506 -12.78 -4.50 -15.27
N GLY A 507 -13.60 -4.19 -16.28
CA GLY A 507 -14.94 -3.63 -16.06
C GLY A 507 -14.93 -2.25 -15.40
N LEU A 508 -13.90 -1.43 -15.66
CA LEU A 508 -13.74 -0.11 -15.08
C LEU A 508 -14.23 0.99 -16.01
N ASN A 509 -14.59 2.13 -15.43
CA ASN A 509 -14.89 3.33 -16.20
C ASN A 509 -13.65 3.79 -16.97
N TYR A 510 -13.89 4.43 -18.11
CA TYR A 510 -12.86 4.91 -19.01
C TYR A 510 -13.08 6.39 -19.35
N THR A 511 -11.98 7.14 -19.46
CA THR A 511 -11.94 8.52 -19.97
C THR A 511 -10.74 8.69 -20.88
N THR A 512 -10.95 9.28 -22.04
CA THR A 512 -9.88 9.54 -23.02
C THR A 512 -8.84 10.52 -22.45
N PRO A 513 -7.54 10.16 -22.40
CA PRO A 513 -6.49 11.01 -21.83
C PRO A 513 -6.22 12.30 -22.61
N THR A 514 -6.71 12.43 -23.84
CA THR A 514 -6.58 13.61 -24.70
C THR A 514 -7.59 14.71 -24.39
N ASN A 515 -8.59 14.45 -23.53
CA ASN A 515 -9.57 15.43 -23.09
C ASN A 515 -8.99 16.33 -21.99
N LEU A 516 -7.88 17.03 -22.29
CA LEU A 516 -7.28 18.00 -21.39
C LEU A 516 -8.11 19.29 -21.36
N VAL A 517 -8.18 19.92 -20.20
CA VAL A 517 -8.83 21.23 -20.08
C VAL A 517 -7.97 22.28 -20.79
N PRO A 518 -8.51 23.06 -21.75
CA PRO A 518 -7.73 24.10 -22.42
C PRO A 518 -7.16 25.12 -21.41
N ALA A 519 -5.88 25.48 -21.57
CA ALA A 519 -5.19 26.41 -20.68
C ALA A 519 -5.96 27.73 -20.44
N LYS A 520 -6.61 28.27 -21.47
CA LYS A 520 -7.46 29.50 -21.37
C LYS A 520 -8.67 29.35 -20.42
N LYS A 521 -9.17 28.16 -20.16
CA LYS A 521 -10.24 27.92 -19.14
C LYS A 521 -9.68 27.87 -17.73
N VAL A 522 -8.45 27.46 -17.59
CA VAL A 522 -7.74 27.39 -16.29
C VAL A 522 -7.37 28.81 -15.83
N GLU A 523 -6.85 29.67 -16.73
CA GLU A 523 -6.58 31.07 -16.44
C GLU A 523 -7.83 31.87 -16.01
N LYS A 524 -9.02 31.54 -16.55
CA LYS A 524 -10.28 32.14 -16.10
C LYS A 524 -10.69 31.72 -14.69
N ALA A 525 -10.40 30.46 -14.28
CA ALA A 525 -10.62 30.01 -12.93
C ALA A 525 -9.65 30.68 -11.94
N GLU A 526 -8.38 30.88 -12.34
CA GLU A 526 -7.38 31.65 -11.56
C GLU A 526 -7.71 33.13 -11.46
N ALA A 527 -8.24 33.75 -12.52
CA ALA A 527 -8.63 35.19 -12.54
C ALA A 527 -9.92 35.49 -11.76
N VAL A 528 -10.75 34.52 -11.51
CA VAL A 528 -11.96 34.64 -10.64
C VAL A 528 -11.59 34.42 -9.17
N ALA A 529 -10.43 33.78 -8.90
CA ALA A 529 -9.93 33.47 -7.55
C ALA A 529 -9.02 34.58 -6.98
N GLN A 530 -8.68 35.63 -7.76
CA GLN A 530 -8.00 36.86 -7.33
C GLN A 530 -9.02 37.97 -7.05
#